data_9105548e47045a6ac044ae4fa8b003c7
#
_entry.id   9105548e47045a6ac044ae4fa8b003c7
#
_cell.length_a   1.000
_cell.length_b   1.000
_cell.length_c   1.000
_cell.angle_alpha   90.00
_cell.angle_beta   90.00
_cell.angle_gamma   90.00
#
_symmetry.space_group_name_H-M   'P 1'
#
loop_
_entity.id
_entity.type
_entity.pdbx_description
1 polymer ?
#
loop_
_entity_poly.entity_id
_entity_poly.type
_entity_poly.pdbx_seq_one_letter_code
_entity_poly.pdbx_strand_id
1 'polypeptide(L)'
;MDRARYDRLAILFHWVMAALIFYAAASILIADDLPRGAFRDLIKTSHDSVGAVVVVLLALRILWRLVSRAPAMPSAMTAQQQRLAKLAHLGLYALMAMVPLLGLATLFLRGRGLEFGFFSIASPLAANRALSRSIKEVHELAAYALLALVAFHVAAALWHQFIKRDGLMRRMSFSRSSPAGQTP
;
A
#
# COMPACT_ATOMS: atom_id res chain seq x y z
N MET A 1 14.71 -22.19 -14.37
CA MET A 1 13.30 -22.54 -14.11
C MET A 1 12.51 -21.25 -13.87
N ASP A 2 11.64 -20.89 -14.79
CA ASP A 2 10.77 -19.72 -14.64
C ASP A 2 9.74 -19.96 -13.53
N ARG A 3 9.77 -19.12 -12.50
CA ARG A 3 8.80 -19.20 -11.40
C ARG A 3 7.44 -18.74 -11.91
N ALA A 4 6.44 -19.60 -11.87
CA ALA A 4 5.07 -19.25 -12.24
C ALA A 4 4.40 -18.28 -11.22
N ARG A 5 4.93 -18.15 -9.99
CA ARG A 5 4.36 -17.41 -8.86
C ARG A 5 5.41 -16.59 -8.13
N TYR A 6 4.94 -15.56 -7.42
CA TYR A 6 5.76 -14.84 -6.46
C TYR A 6 6.11 -15.73 -5.26
N ASP A 7 7.23 -15.44 -4.60
CA ASP A 7 7.60 -16.10 -3.35
C ASP A 7 6.65 -15.70 -2.21
N ARG A 8 6.63 -16.51 -1.14
CA ARG A 8 5.68 -16.31 -0.03
C ARG A 8 5.85 -14.96 0.67
N LEU A 9 7.08 -14.46 0.76
CA LEU A 9 7.37 -13.20 1.44
C LEU A 9 6.89 -12.01 0.60
N ALA A 10 7.06 -12.06 -0.73
CA ALA A 10 6.50 -11.04 -1.62
C ALA A 10 4.96 -10.99 -1.56
N ILE A 11 4.31 -12.17 -1.46
CA ILE A 11 2.85 -12.28 -1.29
C ILE A 11 2.43 -11.71 0.07
N LEU A 12 3.14 -12.04 1.14
CA LEU A 12 2.87 -11.53 2.48
C LEU A 12 2.95 -10.01 2.52
N PHE A 13 4.05 -9.42 2.03
CA PHE A 13 4.20 -7.97 1.93
C PHE A 13 3.05 -7.32 1.17
N HIS A 14 2.63 -7.94 0.06
CA HIS A 14 1.53 -7.40 -0.73
C HIS A 14 0.23 -7.30 0.08
N TRP A 15 -0.19 -8.39 0.70
CA TRP A 15 -1.48 -8.45 1.39
C TRP A 15 -1.48 -7.66 2.71
N VAL A 16 -0.37 -7.69 3.46
CA VAL A 16 -0.22 -6.88 4.68
C VAL A 16 -0.28 -5.39 4.33
N MET A 17 0.47 -4.95 3.32
CA MET A 17 0.43 -3.54 2.89
C MET A 17 -0.94 -3.15 2.37
N ALA A 18 -1.61 -4.01 1.59
CA ALA A 18 -2.97 -3.73 1.12
C ALA A 18 -3.91 -3.52 2.31
N ALA A 19 -3.90 -4.40 3.31
CA ALA A 19 -4.73 -4.28 4.51
C ALA A 19 -4.43 -2.98 5.29
N LEU A 20 -3.16 -2.61 5.47
CA LEU A 20 -2.77 -1.39 6.17
C LEU A 20 -3.17 -0.12 5.41
N ILE A 21 -3.06 -0.10 4.09
CA ILE A 21 -3.49 1.03 3.26
C ILE A 21 -5.01 1.21 3.34
N PHE A 22 -5.79 0.12 3.23
CA PHE A 22 -7.24 0.19 3.41
C PHE A 22 -7.62 0.64 4.81
N TYR A 23 -6.95 0.13 5.84
CA TYR A 23 -7.16 0.59 7.21
C TYR A 23 -6.87 2.09 7.37
N ALA A 24 -5.72 2.56 6.88
CA ALA A 24 -5.34 3.97 6.97
C ALA A 24 -6.35 4.88 6.27
N ALA A 25 -6.84 4.49 5.08
CA ALA A 25 -7.87 5.24 4.37
C ALA A 25 -9.20 5.25 5.14
N ALA A 26 -9.67 4.08 5.59
CA ALA A 26 -10.92 3.96 6.33
C ALA A 26 -10.88 4.72 7.66
N SER A 27 -9.77 4.63 8.40
CA SER A 27 -9.61 5.26 9.70
C SER A 27 -9.78 6.78 9.64
N ILE A 28 -9.18 7.44 8.64
CA ILE A 28 -9.29 8.91 8.54
C ILE A 28 -10.69 9.33 8.08
N LEU A 29 -11.32 8.61 7.15
CA LEU A 29 -12.68 8.87 6.71
C LEU A 29 -13.66 8.73 7.88
N ILE A 30 -13.54 7.66 8.68
CA ILE A 30 -14.37 7.46 9.87
C ILE A 30 -14.10 8.56 10.91
N ALA A 31 -12.82 8.91 11.15
CA ALA A 31 -12.48 9.92 12.14
C ALA A 31 -13.04 11.31 11.80
N ASP A 32 -13.16 11.65 10.52
CA ASP A 32 -13.67 12.97 10.12
C ASP A 32 -15.19 13.12 10.36
N ASP A 33 -15.94 12.01 10.37
CA ASP A 33 -17.37 11.98 10.70
C ASP A 33 -17.65 11.89 12.21
N LEU A 34 -16.64 11.61 13.04
CA LEU A 34 -16.80 11.47 14.48
C LEU A 34 -16.77 12.83 15.21
N PRO A 35 -17.55 12.99 16.30
CA PRO A 35 -17.43 14.14 17.19
C PRO A 35 -16.03 14.18 17.83
N ARG A 36 -15.61 15.40 18.21
CA ARG A 36 -14.33 15.59 18.91
C ARG A 36 -14.32 14.82 20.22
N GLY A 37 -13.25 14.12 20.52
CA GLY A 37 -13.09 13.32 21.74
C GLY A 37 -12.03 12.26 21.62
N ALA A 38 -11.76 11.56 22.71
CA ALA A 38 -10.68 10.58 22.84
C ALA A 38 -10.72 9.46 21.78
N PHE A 39 -11.90 9.01 21.39
CA PHE A 39 -12.04 7.96 20.37
C PHE A 39 -11.62 8.45 18.97
N ARG A 40 -12.03 9.65 18.57
CA ARG A 40 -11.56 10.28 17.33
C ARG A 40 -10.05 10.46 17.32
N ASP A 41 -9.51 10.94 18.45
CA ASP A 41 -8.06 11.17 18.58
C ASP A 41 -7.27 9.85 18.51
N LEU A 42 -7.80 8.78 19.11
CA LEU A 42 -7.22 7.43 18.99
C LEU A 42 -7.16 6.97 17.53
N ILE A 43 -8.26 7.12 16.78
CA ILE A 43 -8.30 6.72 15.36
C ILE A 43 -7.30 7.55 14.54
N LYS A 44 -7.21 8.86 14.76
CA LYS A 44 -6.22 9.72 14.06
C LYS A 44 -4.78 9.33 14.40
N THR A 45 -4.50 9.05 15.66
CA THR A 45 -3.19 8.58 16.10
C THR A 45 -2.84 7.22 15.48
N SER A 46 -3.80 6.31 15.40
CA SER A 46 -3.59 5.01 14.74
C SER A 46 -3.34 5.16 13.23
N HIS A 47 -3.98 6.12 12.55
CA HIS A 47 -3.68 6.47 11.16
C HIS A 47 -2.22 6.91 11.00
N ASP A 48 -1.75 7.84 11.86
CA ASP A 48 -0.38 8.35 11.84
C ASP A 48 0.64 7.20 12.03
N SER A 49 0.39 6.32 13.00
CA SER A 49 1.26 5.17 13.33
C SER A 49 1.28 4.13 12.20
N VAL A 50 0.11 3.80 11.65
CA VAL A 50 0.01 2.87 10.51
C VAL A 50 0.69 3.44 9.27
N GLY A 51 0.57 4.75 9.02
CA GLY A 51 1.29 5.42 7.95
C GLY A 51 2.81 5.24 8.07
N ALA A 52 3.37 5.37 9.28
CA ALA A 52 4.79 5.13 9.54
C ALA A 52 5.19 3.65 9.30
N VAL A 53 4.36 2.71 9.74
CA VAL A 53 4.58 1.27 9.49
C VAL A 53 4.58 0.97 7.99
N VAL A 54 3.69 1.58 7.21
CA VAL A 54 3.66 1.43 5.75
C VAL A 54 4.97 1.89 5.10
N VAL A 55 5.60 2.99 5.57
CA VAL A 55 6.93 3.43 5.07
C VAL A 55 7.98 2.34 5.28
N VAL A 56 8.05 1.78 6.49
CA VAL A 56 9.02 0.71 6.81
C VAL A 56 8.78 -0.53 5.97
N LEU A 57 7.53 -0.98 5.88
CA LEU A 57 7.18 -2.16 5.08
C LEU A 57 7.42 -1.95 3.59
N LEU A 58 7.21 -0.73 3.09
CA LEU A 58 7.51 -0.39 1.70
C LEU A 58 9.01 -0.49 1.42
N ALA A 59 9.85 0.05 2.31
CA ALA A 59 11.30 -0.06 2.19
C ALA A 59 11.75 -1.53 2.19
N LEU A 60 11.25 -2.34 3.13
CA LEU A 60 11.53 -3.77 3.18
C LEU A 60 11.05 -4.51 1.93
N ARG A 61 9.86 -4.16 1.42
CA ARG A 61 9.33 -4.73 0.18
C ARG A 61 10.17 -4.38 -1.04
N ILE A 62 10.65 -3.14 -1.13
CA ILE A 62 11.55 -2.72 -2.21
C ILE A 62 12.87 -3.47 -2.13
N LEU A 63 13.50 -3.54 -0.94
CA LEU A 63 14.72 -4.29 -0.71
C LEU A 63 14.54 -5.78 -1.10
N TRP A 64 13.42 -6.39 -0.66
CA TRP A 64 13.11 -7.76 -1.05
C TRP A 64 12.96 -7.91 -2.56
N ARG A 65 12.33 -6.93 -3.22
CA ARG A 65 12.15 -6.92 -4.68
C ARG A 65 13.46 -6.83 -5.45
N LEU A 66 14.49 -6.18 -4.89
CA LEU A 66 15.81 -6.07 -5.51
C LEU A 66 16.58 -7.40 -5.45
N VAL A 67 16.39 -8.21 -4.41
CA VAL A 67 17.08 -9.49 -4.24
C VAL A 67 16.25 -10.69 -4.74
N SER A 68 14.93 -10.60 -4.79
CA SER A 68 14.05 -11.66 -5.26
C SER A 68 13.74 -11.51 -6.75
N ARG A 69 13.74 -12.63 -7.49
CA ARG A 69 13.35 -12.64 -8.91
C ARG A 69 11.83 -12.70 -9.03
N ALA A 70 11.26 -11.68 -9.65
CA ALA A 70 9.85 -11.69 -9.99
C ALA A 70 9.57 -12.68 -11.12
N PRO A 71 8.37 -13.31 -11.13
CA PRO A 71 7.94 -14.11 -12.26
C PRO A 71 7.84 -13.26 -13.54
N ALA A 72 8.17 -13.85 -14.69
CA ALA A 72 7.98 -13.22 -15.99
C ALA A 72 6.51 -12.80 -16.20
N MET A 73 6.27 -11.76 -17.00
CA MET A 73 4.90 -11.38 -17.35
C MET A 73 4.21 -12.51 -18.12
N PRO A 74 2.89 -12.73 -17.93
CA PRO A 74 2.18 -13.75 -18.70
C PRO A 74 2.28 -13.50 -20.21
N SER A 75 2.60 -14.55 -20.97
CA SER A 75 2.70 -14.47 -22.42
C SER A 75 1.36 -14.13 -23.10
N ALA A 76 0.23 -14.40 -22.43
CA ALA A 76 -1.10 -14.05 -22.90
C ALA A 76 -1.42 -12.55 -22.85
N MET A 77 -0.57 -11.71 -22.22
CA MET A 77 -0.75 -10.26 -22.18
C MET A 77 -0.14 -9.60 -23.42
N THR A 78 -0.90 -8.70 -24.07
CA THR A 78 -0.38 -7.87 -25.15
C THR A 78 0.73 -6.92 -24.64
N ALA A 79 1.60 -6.46 -25.52
CA ALA A 79 2.67 -5.51 -25.15
C ALA A 79 2.11 -4.22 -24.51
N GLN A 80 0.94 -3.75 -24.96
CA GLN A 80 0.27 -2.59 -24.37
C GLN A 80 -0.21 -2.87 -22.96
N GLN A 81 -0.85 -4.02 -22.70
CA GLN A 81 -1.28 -4.42 -21.36
C GLN A 81 -0.08 -4.53 -20.39
N GLN A 82 1.04 -5.09 -20.85
CA GLN A 82 2.27 -5.17 -20.05
C GLN A 82 2.84 -3.79 -19.71
N ARG A 83 2.82 -2.84 -20.67
CA ARG A 83 3.26 -1.44 -20.42
C ARG A 83 2.37 -0.76 -19.41
N LEU A 84 1.03 -0.84 -19.57
CA LEU A 84 0.07 -0.27 -18.62
C LEU A 84 0.23 -0.86 -17.22
N ALA A 85 0.41 -2.18 -17.10
CA ALA A 85 0.66 -2.82 -15.82
C ALA A 85 1.95 -2.32 -15.15
N LYS A 86 3.04 -2.15 -15.92
CA LYS A 86 4.30 -1.59 -15.38
C LYS A 86 4.13 -0.16 -14.92
N LEU A 87 3.45 0.70 -15.68
CA LEU A 87 3.18 2.09 -15.30
C LEU A 87 2.29 2.18 -14.05
N ALA A 88 1.23 1.37 -13.99
CA ALA A 88 0.36 1.31 -12.82
C ALA A 88 1.11 0.88 -11.55
N HIS A 89 1.96 -0.14 -11.63
CA HIS A 89 2.79 -0.54 -10.51
C HIS A 89 3.80 0.54 -10.11
N LEU A 90 4.44 1.20 -11.07
CA LEU A 90 5.35 2.33 -10.78
C LEU A 90 4.60 3.45 -10.05
N GLY A 91 3.42 3.83 -10.55
CA GLY A 91 2.57 4.84 -9.90
C GLY A 91 2.15 4.43 -8.48
N LEU A 92 1.76 3.16 -8.28
CA LEU A 92 1.43 2.64 -6.95
C LEU A 92 2.64 2.73 -6.00
N TYR A 93 3.84 2.31 -6.41
CA TYR A 93 5.04 2.42 -5.58
C TYR A 93 5.38 3.88 -5.25
N ALA A 94 5.31 4.78 -6.23
CA ALA A 94 5.57 6.20 -6.03
C ALA A 94 4.58 6.83 -5.04
N LEU A 95 3.28 6.57 -5.22
CA LEU A 95 2.25 7.10 -4.33
C LEU A 95 2.29 6.46 -2.94
N MET A 96 2.56 5.15 -2.84
CA MET A 96 2.76 4.48 -1.54
C MET A 96 3.96 5.01 -0.76
N ALA A 97 4.99 5.56 -1.42
CA ALA A 97 6.08 6.26 -0.75
C ALA A 97 5.67 7.70 -0.40
N MET A 98 5.14 8.44 -1.37
CA MET A 98 4.85 9.87 -1.23
C MET A 98 3.78 10.15 -0.18
N VAL A 99 2.67 9.42 -0.19
CA VAL A 99 1.54 9.66 0.72
C VAL A 99 1.96 9.59 2.19
N PRO A 100 2.50 8.48 2.72
CA PRO A 100 2.84 8.43 4.14
C PRO A 100 4.00 9.35 4.51
N LEU A 101 4.95 9.63 3.62
CA LEU A 101 6.03 10.59 3.89
C LEU A 101 5.48 12.02 4.04
N LEU A 102 4.53 12.44 3.20
CA LEU A 102 3.84 13.72 3.36
C LEU A 102 3.00 13.76 4.64
N GLY A 103 2.36 12.65 5.02
CA GLY A 103 1.64 12.51 6.28
C GLY A 103 2.55 12.70 7.49
N LEU A 104 3.71 12.03 7.51
CA LEU A 104 4.72 12.19 8.56
C LEU A 104 5.27 13.62 8.62
N ALA A 105 5.57 14.22 7.47
CA ALA A 105 5.99 15.61 7.42
C ALA A 105 4.92 16.56 7.99
N THR A 106 3.64 16.33 7.66
CA THR A 106 2.50 17.08 8.22
C THR A 106 2.43 16.96 9.74
N LEU A 107 2.58 15.73 10.27
CA LEU A 107 2.55 15.44 11.70
C LEU A 107 3.70 16.16 12.44
N PHE A 108 4.92 15.99 11.96
CA PHE A 108 6.12 16.55 12.58
C PHE A 108 6.14 18.09 12.52
N LEU A 109 5.72 18.69 11.42
CA LEU A 109 5.61 20.15 11.29
C LEU A 109 4.50 20.75 12.16
N ARG A 110 3.56 19.94 12.68
CA ARG A 110 2.62 20.37 13.74
C ARG A 110 3.27 20.36 15.14
N GLY A 111 4.49 19.88 15.28
CA GLY A 111 5.18 19.67 16.56
C GLY A 111 4.67 18.43 17.30
N ARG A 112 4.00 17.49 16.58
CA ARG A 112 3.53 16.22 17.16
C ARG A 112 4.52 15.10 16.84
N GLY A 113 4.68 14.17 17.78
CA GLY A 113 5.43 12.93 17.58
C GLY A 113 4.57 11.80 17.07
N LEU A 114 5.19 10.67 16.73
CA LEU A 114 4.53 9.40 16.47
C LEU A 114 4.27 8.67 17.79
N GLU A 115 3.06 8.15 17.96
CA GLU A 115 2.64 7.42 19.15
C GLU A 115 2.30 5.97 18.80
N PHE A 116 2.99 5.01 19.43
CA PHE A 116 2.77 3.57 19.23
C PHE A 116 2.13 2.89 20.45
N GLY A 117 1.66 3.67 21.43
CA GLY A 117 1.04 3.18 22.65
C GLY A 117 2.05 2.80 23.75
N PHE A 118 3.09 2.05 23.43
CA PHE A 118 4.15 1.62 24.35
C PHE A 118 5.46 2.41 24.20
N PHE A 119 5.63 3.17 23.14
CA PHE A 119 6.70 4.15 22.96
C PHE A 119 6.25 5.27 22.04
N SER A 120 6.95 6.40 22.10
CA SER A 120 6.73 7.52 21.20
C SER A 120 8.05 7.99 20.58
N ILE A 121 7.95 8.59 19.39
CA ILE A 121 9.08 9.22 18.69
C ILE A 121 8.77 10.69 18.58
N ALA A 122 9.56 11.54 19.24
CA ALA A 122 9.39 12.99 19.19
C ALA A 122 9.59 13.52 17.75
N SER A 123 8.95 14.68 17.45
CA SER A 123 9.16 15.32 16.16
C SER A 123 10.63 15.72 15.98
N PRO A 124 11.29 15.30 14.89
CA PRO A 124 12.64 15.76 14.56
C PRO A 124 12.66 17.16 13.92
N LEU A 125 11.48 17.75 13.64
CA LEU A 125 11.34 19.02 12.95
C LEU A 125 10.82 20.10 13.88
N ALA A 126 11.28 21.34 13.67
CA ALA A 126 10.69 22.51 14.30
C ALA A 126 9.25 22.72 13.78
N ALA A 127 8.34 23.11 14.69
CA ALA A 127 6.95 23.34 14.34
C ALA A 127 6.80 24.51 13.36
N ASN A 128 6.10 24.23 12.23
CA ASN A 128 5.70 25.23 11.24
C ASN A 128 4.29 24.91 10.76
N ARG A 129 3.30 25.53 11.40
CA ARG A 129 1.88 25.25 11.14
C ARG A 129 1.42 25.70 9.75
N ALA A 130 2.03 26.75 9.18
CA ALA A 130 1.69 27.20 7.83
C ALA A 130 2.10 26.15 6.80
N LEU A 131 3.38 25.74 6.84
CA LEU A 131 3.92 24.69 5.95
C LEU A 131 3.18 23.35 6.14
N SER A 132 2.87 22.99 7.40
CA SER A 132 2.09 21.78 7.68
C SER A 132 0.75 21.73 6.97
N ARG A 133 0.04 22.88 6.87
CA ARG A 133 -1.25 22.94 6.16
C ARG A 133 -1.09 22.70 4.67
N SER A 134 -0.14 23.34 4.02
CA SER A 134 0.11 23.15 2.60
C SER A 134 0.53 21.72 2.27
N ILE A 135 1.40 21.11 3.09
CA ILE A 135 1.78 19.69 2.91
C ILE A 135 0.61 18.75 3.14
N LYS A 136 -0.28 19.06 4.10
CA LYS A 136 -1.49 18.27 4.33
C LYS A 136 -2.39 18.23 3.09
N GLU A 137 -2.60 19.38 2.42
CA GLU A 137 -3.41 19.46 1.19
C GLU A 137 -2.80 18.58 0.08
N VAL A 138 -1.49 18.60 -0.07
CA VAL A 138 -0.78 17.72 -1.03
C VAL A 138 -0.90 16.25 -0.63
N HIS A 139 -0.78 15.95 0.67
CA HIS A 139 -1.00 14.58 1.19
C HIS A 139 -2.40 14.06 0.86
N GLU A 140 -3.43 14.85 1.08
CA GLU A 140 -4.81 14.48 0.81
C GLU A 140 -5.04 14.24 -0.68
N LEU A 141 -4.55 15.14 -1.54
CA LEU A 141 -4.64 14.97 -2.99
C LEU A 141 -3.91 13.70 -3.46
N ALA A 142 -2.70 13.46 -2.97
CA ALA A 142 -1.93 12.27 -3.28
C ALA A 142 -2.60 10.99 -2.75
N ALA A 143 -3.25 11.04 -1.59
CA ALA A 143 -4.02 9.93 -1.03
C ALA A 143 -5.23 9.57 -1.92
N TYR A 144 -5.98 10.56 -2.40
CA TYR A 144 -7.07 10.31 -3.35
C TYR A 144 -6.55 9.72 -4.67
N ALA A 145 -5.41 10.20 -5.18
CA ALA A 145 -4.79 9.63 -6.37
C ALA A 145 -4.35 8.16 -6.13
N LEU A 146 -3.78 7.85 -4.96
CA LEU A 146 -3.45 6.49 -4.57
C LEU A 146 -4.70 5.59 -4.52
N LEU A 147 -5.77 6.03 -3.87
CA LEU A 147 -7.02 5.27 -3.76
C LEU A 147 -7.66 5.03 -5.12
N ALA A 148 -7.67 6.02 -6.01
CA ALA A 148 -8.13 5.84 -7.39
C ALA A 148 -7.29 4.79 -8.13
N LEU A 149 -5.97 4.86 -8.03
CA LEU A 149 -5.09 3.90 -8.68
C LEU A 149 -5.21 2.49 -8.08
N VAL A 150 -5.42 2.37 -6.76
CA VAL A 150 -5.74 1.10 -6.09
C VAL A 150 -7.07 0.54 -6.60
N ALA A 151 -8.10 1.37 -6.76
CA ALA A 151 -9.39 0.93 -7.30
C ALA A 151 -9.23 0.38 -8.74
N PHE A 152 -8.49 1.07 -9.60
CA PHE A 152 -8.16 0.56 -10.95
C PHE A 152 -7.34 -0.73 -10.90
N HIS A 153 -6.37 -0.85 -9.99
CA HIS A 153 -5.57 -2.05 -9.82
C HIS A 153 -6.44 -3.25 -9.40
N VAL A 154 -7.33 -3.05 -8.43
CA VAL A 154 -8.29 -4.09 -8.00
C VAL A 154 -9.26 -4.45 -9.12
N ALA A 155 -9.83 -3.46 -9.82
CA ALA A 155 -10.73 -3.70 -10.95
C ALA A 155 -10.05 -4.51 -12.06
N ALA A 156 -8.79 -4.18 -12.40
CA ALA A 156 -8.02 -4.95 -13.37
C ALA A 156 -7.76 -6.40 -12.90
N ALA A 157 -7.43 -6.59 -11.61
CA ALA A 157 -7.23 -7.93 -11.05
C ALA A 157 -8.52 -8.76 -11.10
N LEU A 158 -9.67 -8.17 -10.76
CA LEU A 158 -10.98 -8.82 -10.84
C LEU A 158 -11.37 -9.14 -12.30
N TRP A 159 -11.09 -8.21 -13.22
CA TRP A 159 -11.28 -8.44 -14.66
C TRP A 159 -10.49 -9.67 -15.14
N HIS A 160 -9.21 -9.76 -14.78
CA HIS A 160 -8.37 -10.92 -15.10
C HIS A 160 -8.90 -12.21 -14.47
N GLN A 161 -9.41 -12.13 -13.21
CA GLN A 161 -9.94 -13.30 -12.49
C GLN A 161 -11.24 -13.81 -13.07
N PHE A 162 -12.23 -12.94 -13.36
CA PHE A 162 -13.60 -13.35 -13.67
C PHE A 162 -13.92 -13.34 -15.17
N ILE A 163 -13.32 -12.40 -15.92
CA ILE A 163 -13.58 -12.24 -17.34
C ILE A 163 -12.54 -12.97 -18.18
N LYS A 164 -11.24 -12.63 -17.99
CA LYS A 164 -10.14 -13.25 -18.73
C LYS A 164 -9.85 -14.67 -18.27
N ARG A 165 -10.04 -14.97 -16.99
CA ARG A 165 -9.80 -16.28 -16.34
C ARG A 165 -8.39 -16.82 -16.60
N ASP A 166 -7.39 -15.92 -16.70
CA ASP A 166 -6.01 -16.23 -17.08
C ASP A 166 -5.11 -16.63 -15.89
N GLY A 167 -5.69 -16.73 -14.69
CA GLY A 167 -4.99 -17.17 -13.48
C GLY A 167 -4.01 -16.15 -12.91
N LEU A 168 -4.03 -14.88 -13.35
CA LEU A 168 -3.12 -13.83 -12.87
C LEU A 168 -3.17 -13.68 -11.36
N MET A 169 -4.35 -13.71 -10.73
CA MET A 169 -4.49 -13.60 -9.28
C MET A 169 -3.89 -14.78 -8.51
N ARG A 170 -3.84 -15.98 -9.11
CA ARG A 170 -3.21 -17.15 -8.46
C ARG A 170 -1.72 -16.96 -8.22
N ARG A 171 -1.08 -16.02 -8.92
CA ARG A 171 0.33 -15.66 -8.74
C ARG A 171 0.60 -14.96 -7.40
N MET A 172 -0.45 -14.34 -6.81
CA MET A 172 -0.44 -13.67 -5.51
C MET A 172 -1.25 -14.41 -4.44
N SER A 173 -1.53 -15.72 -4.66
CA SER A 173 -2.24 -16.59 -3.71
C SER A 173 -1.25 -17.48 -2.96
N PHE A 174 -1.52 -17.73 -1.66
CA PHE A 174 -0.79 -18.68 -0.82
C PHE A 174 -1.12 -20.14 -1.13
N SER A 175 -2.27 -20.44 -1.79
CA SER A 175 -2.67 -21.81 -2.05
C SER A 175 -1.73 -22.49 -3.05
N ARG A 176 -1.20 -23.64 -2.69
CA ARG A 176 -0.51 -24.55 -3.63
C ARG A 176 -1.58 -25.12 -4.56
N SER A 177 -1.39 -25.01 -5.89
CA SER A 177 -2.11 -25.90 -6.78
C SER A 177 -1.59 -27.31 -6.47
N SER A 178 -2.42 -28.20 -5.96
CA SER A 178 -2.16 -29.64 -6.05
C SER A 178 -1.91 -29.96 -7.52
N PRO A 179 -0.87 -30.72 -7.86
CA PRO A 179 -0.77 -31.30 -9.20
C PRO A 179 -2.05 -32.11 -9.41
N ALA A 180 -2.82 -31.74 -10.44
CA ALA A 180 -3.98 -32.50 -10.84
C ALA A 180 -3.54 -33.95 -11.12
N GLY A 181 -4.14 -34.87 -10.36
CA GLY A 181 -4.23 -36.31 -10.57
C GLY A 181 -3.15 -36.96 -11.42
N GLN A 182 -2.17 -37.55 -10.76
CA GLN A 182 -1.70 -38.85 -11.18
C GLN A 182 -2.71 -39.84 -10.57
N THR A 183 -3.73 -40.20 -11.33
CA THR A 183 -4.44 -41.42 -11.10
C THR A 183 -3.56 -42.57 -11.61
N PRO A 184 -3.45 -43.66 -10.83
CA PRO A 184 -2.67 -44.84 -11.20
C PRO A 184 -3.27 -45.58 -12.39
#